data_820f41719d4c2df22c5c4f38348f82d2
#
_entry.id   820f41719d4c2df22c5c4f38348f82d2
#
_cell.length_a   1.000
_cell.length_b   1.000
_cell.length_c   1.000
_cell.angle_alpha   90.00
_cell.angle_beta   90.00
_cell.angle_gamma   90.00
#
_symmetry.space_group_name_H-M   'P 1'
#
loop_
_entity.id
_entity.type
_entity.pdbx_description
1 polymer ?
#
loop_
_entity_poly.entity_id
_entity_poly.type
_entity_poly.pdbx_seq_one_letter_code
_entity_poly.pdbx_strand_id
1 'polypeptide(L)'
;MRVDQMAKGKNVLTTGDVAKICNVAPRTVSKWFDRGQLKGYRIPGSKDRRIPVSELIRFMKSHNMPITALPVGKLRVLIADTDGDTACALADVLQNKADYEVQTVQSNFETGAIAQKFNPHILLINLLAEGIDAMDICRNIRGHEDLQTIKIIAIANQLSKSESAALLQKGFDDYITDPADITQIIKKIEEATAIIY
;
A
#
# COMPACT_ATOMS: atom_id res chain seq x y z
N MET A 1 -20.47 21.04 1.05
CA MET A 1 -20.83 20.40 -0.23
C MET A 1 -19.63 19.60 -0.69
N ARG A 2 -19.75 18.38 -0.54
CA ARG A 2 -19.01 17.10 -0.71
C ARG A 2 -17.75 17.11 -1.58
N VAL A 3 -16.58 17.12 -0.93
CA VAL A 3 -15.28 16.74 -1.50
C VAL A 3 -15.14 15.20 -1.59
N ASP A 4 -16.05 14.47 -0.92
CA ASP A 4 -15.99 13.03 -0.66
C ASP A 4 -16.30 12.08 -1.84
N GLN A 5 -16.68 12.58 -3.01
CA GLN A 5 -17.14 11.68 -4.09
C GLN A 5 -16.23 11.60 -5.31
N MET A 6 -15.07 12.28 -5.37
CA MET A 6 -14.34 12.45 -6.64
C MET A 6 -13.09 11.59 -6.85
N ALA A 7 -12.63 10.80 -5.90
CA ALA A 7 -11.33 10.13 -6.09
C ALA A 7 -11.22 8.68 -5.59
N LYS A 8 -12.31 7.97 -5.35
CA LYS A 8 -12.23 6.53 -5.07
C LYS A 8 -11.67 5.79 -6.30
N GLY A 9 -10.41 5.39 -6.25
CA GLY A 9 -9.80 4.42 -7.16
C GLY A 9 -9.18 4.98 -8.46
N LYS A 10 -8.91 6.27 -8.59
CA LYS A 10 -8.22 6.80 -9.78
C LYS A 10 -6.70 6.79 -9.57
N ASN A 11 -5.99 5.91 -10.25
CA ASN A 11 -4.51 5.91 -10.30
C ASN A 11 -3.94 7.09 -11.11
N VAL A 12 -4.78 7.86 -11.80
CA VAL A 12 -4.40 8.99 -12.65
C VAL A 12 -5.34 10.16 -12.43
N LEU A 13 -4.78 11.34 -12.19
CA LEU A 13 -5.48 12.57 -11.85
C LEU A 13 -5.48 13.55 -13.04
N THR A 14 -6.50 14.43 -13.07
CA THR A 14 -6.53 15.60 -13.95
C THR A 14 -5.83 16.78 -13.26
N THR A 15 -5.51 17.84 -14.03
CA THR A 15 -5.01 19.10 -13.45
C THR A 15 -5.99 19.73 -12.45
N GLY A 16 -7.30 19.51 -12.65
CA GLY A 16 -8.34 19.98 -11.72
C GLY A 16 -8.34 19.19 -10.40
N ASP A 17 -8.13 17.88 -10.46
CA ASP A 17 -8.03 17.04 -9.27
C ASP A 17 -6.80 17.44 -8.45
N VAL A 18 -5.63 17.57 -9.10
CA VAL A 18 -4.39 18.00 -8.45
C VAL A 18 -4.52 19.40 -7.85
N ALA A 19 -5.20 20.31 -8.52
CA ALA A 19 -5.44 21.67 -8.03
C ALA A 19 -6.24 21.67 -6.72
N LYS A 20 -7.26 20.82 -6.62
CA LYS A 20 -8.05 20.64 -5.39
C LYS A 20 -7.21 20.03 -4.27
N ILE A 21 -6.44 18.98 -4.58
CA ILE A 21 -5.56 18.30 -3.61
C ILE A 21 -4.52 19.26 -3.03
N CYS A 22 -3.84 20.00 -3.89
CA CYS A 22 -2.80 20.93 -3.48
C CYS A 22 -3.33 22.30 -3.00
N ASN A 23 -4.65 22.50 -3.01
CA ASN A 23 -5.32 23.75 -2.70
C ASN A 23 -4.75 24.95 -3.49
N VAL A 24 -4.60 24.78 -4.81
CA VAL A 24 -4.08 25.79 -5.74
C VAL A 24 -5.01 25.94 -6.95
N ALA A 25 -4.81 26.99 -7.73
CA ALA A 25 -5.55 27.17 -8.98
C ALA A 25 -5.08 26.14 -10.03
N PRO A 26 -5.98 25.60 -10.91
CA PRO A 26 -5.62 24.66 -11.99
C PRO A 26 -4.51 25.18 -12.92
N ARG A 27 -4.44 26.50 -13.11
CA ARG A 27 -3.38 27.18 -13.88
C ARG A 27 -2.00 26.96 -13.26
N THR A 28 -1.89 26.88 -11.93
CA THR A 28 -0.63 26.61 -11.21
C THR A 28 -0.15 25.19 -11.50
N VAL A 29 -1.05 24.22 -11.45
CA VAL A 29 -0.74 22.80 -11.78
C VAL A 29 -0.29 22.70 -13.24
N SER A 30 -0.97 23.39 -14.16
CA SER A 30 -0.55 23.41 -15.55
C SER A 30 0.87 23.96 -15.73
N LYS A 31 1.24 25.02 -15.00
CA LYS A 31 2.60 25.55 -15.01
C LYS A 31 3.63 24.57 -14.47
N TRP A 32 3.33 23.85 -13.39
CA TRP A 32 4.24 22.82 -12.87
C TRP A 32 4.47 21.70 -13.88
N PHE A 33 3.40 21.23 -14.52
CA PHE A 33 3.48 20.23 -15.58
C PHE A 33 4.29 20.72 -16.78
N ASP A 34 3.97 21.90 -17.31
CA ASP A 34 4.62 22.45 -18.51
C ASP A 34 6.11 22.81 -18.30
N ARG A 35 6.50 23.06 -17.04
CA ARG A 35 7.90 23.26 -16.63
C ARG A 35 8.63 21.95 -16.30
N GLY A 36 7.96 20.79 -16.40
CA GLY A 36 8.54 19.49 -16.09
C GLY A 36 8.75 19.22 -14.59
N GLN A 37 8.26 20.10 -13.72
CA GLN A 37 8.34 19.94 -12.26
C GLN A 37 7.41 18.83 -11.77
N LEU A 38 6.19 18.78 -12.32
CA LEU A 38 5.21 17.74 -12.07
C LEU A 38 5.11 16.84 -13.30
N LYS A 39 5.54 15.59 -13.18
CA LYS A 39 5.55 14.63 -14.27
C LYS A 39 4.16 14.06 -14.57
N GLY A 40 3.94 13.69 -15.81
CA GLY A 40 2.72 13.11 -16.31
C GLY A 40 2.74 13.02 -17.84
N TYR A 41 1.58 12.78 -18.45
CA TYR A 41 1.46 12.66 -19.90
C TYR A 41 0.25 13.43 -20.42
N ARG A 42 0.23 13.68 -21.72
CA ARG A 42 -0.95 14.23 -22.43
C ARG A 42 -1.65 13.13 -23.18
N ILE A 43 -2.96 13.17 -23.20
CA ILE A 43 -3.74 12.27 -24.04
C ILE A 43 -3.47 12.62 -25.51
N PRO A 44 -3.05 11.64 -26.35
CA PRO A 44 -2.84 11.86 -27.77
C PRO A 44 -4.09 12.51 -28.42
N GLY A 45 -3.90 13.57 -29.20
CA GLY A 45 -5.00 14.30 -29.82
C GLY A 45 -5.79 15.24 -28.90
N SER A 46 -5.43 15.36 -27.62
CA SER A 46 -6.05 16.25 -26.64
C SER A 46 -5.01 17.15 -25.96
N LYS A 47 -5.48 18.29 -25.45
CA LYS A 47 -4.67 19.16 -24.57
C LYS A 47 -4.70 18.70 -23.11
N ASP A 48 -5.46 17.66 -22.81
CA ASP A 48 -5.66 17.16 -21.44
C ASP A 48 -4.41 16.54 -20.88
N ARG A 49 -4.06 16.99 -19.69
CA ARG A 49 -2.93 16.46 -18.91
C ARG A 49 -3.43 15.39 -17.97
N ARG A 50 -2.65 14.34 -17.82
CA ARG A 50 -2.86 13.24 -16.89
C ARG A 50 -1.65 13.08 -16.01
N ILE A 51 -1.86 13.09 -14.70
CA ILE A 51 -0.84 13.05 -13.68
C ILE A 51 -1.02 11.76 -12.89
N PRO A 52 -0.10 10.78 -12.98
CA PRO A 52 -0.11 9.62 -12.11
C PRO A 52 -0.03 10.05 -10.65
N VAL A 53 -0.80 9.37 -9.77
CA VAL A 53 -0.80 9.68 -8.32
C VAL A 53 0.61 9.59 -7.75
N SER A 54 1.40 8.59 -8.16
CA SER A 54 2.80 8.43 -7.75
C SER A 54 3.68 9.65 -8.07
N GLU A 55 3.48 10.27 -9.22
CA GLU A 55 4.24 11.46 -9.60
C GLU A 55 3.80 12.72 -8.82
N LEU A 56 2.50 12.81 -8.48
CA LEU A 56 2.02 13.86 -7.59
C LEU A 56 2.63 13.71 -6.19
N ILE A 57 2.66 12.50 -5.65
CA ILE A 57 3.26 12.21 -4.35
C ILE A 57 4.74 12.58 -4.34
N ARG A 58 5.49 12.17 -5.37
CA ARG A 58 6.92 12.53 -5.51
C ARG A 58 7.11 14.06 -5.52
N PHE A 59 6.28 14.76 -6.28
CA PHE A 59 6.29 16.22 -6.34
C PHE A 59 6.00 16.85 -4.99
N MET A 60 4.94 16.41 -4.30
CA MET A 60 4.56 16.94 -2.98
C MET A 60 5.66 16.71 -1.94
N LYS A 61 6.25 15.51 -1.91
CA LYS A 61 7.39 15.20 -1.02
C LYS A 61 8.59 16.10 -1.29
N SER A 62 8.98 16.29 -2.55
CA SER A 62 10.14 17.14 -2.92
C SER A 62 9.95 18.62 -2.60
N HIS A 63 8.71 19.05 -2.40
CA HIS A 63 8.36 20.44 -2.06
C HIS A 63 7.84 20.60 -0.62
N ASN A 64 8.03 19.57 0.25
CA ASN A 64 7.55 19.56 1.64
C ASN A 64 6.04 19.88 1.79
N MET A 65 5.24 19.45 0.81
CA MET A 65 3.79 19.63 0.85
C MET A 65 3.14 18.49 1.64
N PRO A 66 2.09 18.76 2.46
CA PRO A 66 1.40 17.72 3.21
C PRO A 66 0.66 16.76 2.27
N ILE A 67 0.98 15.48 2.35
CA ILE A 67 0.35 14.42 1.53
C ILE A 67 -0.98 13.92 2.09
N THR A 68 -1.39 14.37 3.27
CA THR A 68 -2.66 14.02 3.93
C THR A 68 -3.92 14.43 3.14
N ALA A 69 -3.79 15.35 2.19
CA ALA A 69 -4.90 15.79 1.32
C ALA A 69 -5.05 14.96 0.04
N LEU A 70 -4.18 13.97 -0.17
CA LEU A 70 -4.34 13.07 -1.31
C LEU A 70 -5.55 12.19 -1.09
N PRO A 71 -6.44 12.03 -2.08
CA PRO A 71 -7.47 11.01 -2.07
C PRO A 71 -6.83 9.65 -2.43
N VAL A 72 -5.78 9.29 -1.72
CA VAL A 72 -5.25 7.94 -1.74
C VAL A 72 -6.28 7.15 -0.97
N GLY A 73 -6.92 6.18 -1.60
CA GLY A 73 -7.80 5.25 -0.88
C GLY A 73 -7.03 4.71 0.32
N LYS A 74 -7.74 4.34 1.39
CA LYS A 74 -7.11 3.78 2.60
C LYS A 74 -6.05 2.74 2.21
N LEU A 75 -4.95 2.70 2.94
CA LEU A 75 -3.96 1.66 2.77
C LEU A 75 -4.64 0.30 3.00
N ARG A 76 -4.58 -0.57 2.01
CA ARG A 76 -5.19 -1.89 2.08
C ARG A 76 -4.18 -2.89 2.61
N VAL A 77 -4.53 -3.53 3.70
CA VAL A 77 -3.74 -4.56 4.38
C VAL A 77 -4.50 -5.88 4.35
N LEU A 78 -3.87 -6.94 3.91
CA LEU A 78 -4.37 -8.30 3.99
C LEU A 78 -3.57 -9.04 5.07
N ILE A 79 -4.26 -9.70 6.00
CA ILE A 79 -3.63 -10.48 7.07
C ILE A 79 -3.94 -11.95 6.83
N ALA A 80 -2.91 -12.76 6.67
CA ALA A 80 -2.99 -14.21 6.53
C ALA A 80 -2.57 -14.90 7.84
N ASP A 81 -3.57 -15.41 8.57
CA ASP A 81 -3.40 -16.11 9.84
C ASP A 81 -4.55 -17.10 10.04
N THR A 82 -4.27 -18.32 10.49
CA THR A 82 -5.30 -19.32 10.80
C THR A 82 -6.00 -19.08 12.13
N ASP A 83 -5.38 -18.32 13.04
CA ASP A 83 -6.04 -17.83 14.24
C ASP A 83 -6.90 -16.60 13.91
N GLY A 84 -8.18 -16.83 13.65
CA GLY A 84 -9.14 -15.80 13.29
C GLY A 84 -9.31 -14.72 14.35
N ASP A 85 -9.24 -15.07 15.63
CA ASP A 85 -9.42 -14.13 16.74
C ASP A 85 -8.23 -13.16 16.80
N THR A 86 -7.02 -13.69 16.72
CA THR A 86 -5.78 -12.87 16.66
C THR A 86 -5.76 -11.99 15.41
N ALA A 87 -6.10 -12.55 14.24
CA ALA A 87 -6.16 -11.79 13.00
C ALA A 87 -7.19 -10.66 13.04
N CYS A 88 -8.40 -10.93 13.59
CA CYS A 88 -9.45 -9.92 13.75
C CYS A 88 -9.04 -8.82 14.74
N ALA A 89 -8.45 -9.19 15.87
CA ALA A 89 -7.97 -8.21 16.86
C ALA A 89 -6.92 -7.26 16.25
N LEU A 90 -5.97 -7.81 15.49
CA LEU A 90 -4.97 -7.00 14.77
C LEU A 90 -5.63 -6.11 13.70
N ALA A 91 -6.59 -6.65 12.95
CA ALA A 91 -7.32 -5.89 11.93
C ALA A 91 -8.06 -4.70 12.54
N ASP A 92 -8.79 -4.91 13.65
CA ASP A 92 -9.52 -3.86 14.35
C ASP A 92 -8.60 -2.74 14.82
N VAL A 93 -7.43 -3.09 15.36
CA VAL A 93 -6.45 -2.11 15.82
C VAL A 93 -5.88 -1.31 14.64
N LEU A 94 -5.54 -1.95 13.52
CA LEU A 94 -5.01 -1.27 12.34
C LEU A 94 -6.07 -0.37 11.68
N GLN A 95 -7.34 -0.79 11.66
CA GLN A 95 -8.44 0.03 11.17
C GLN A 95 -8.68 1.26 12.05
N ASN A 96 -8.68 1.10 13.37
CA ASN A 96 -9.02 2.17 14.30
C ASN A 96 -7.86 3.16 14.54
N LYS A 97 -6.60 2.67 14.61
CA LYS A 97 -5.43 3.51 14.91
C LYS A 97 -4.77 4.12 13.69
N ALA A 98 -4.79 3.44 12.55
CA ALA A 98 -4.07 3.84 11.35
C ALA A 98 -4.98 4.15 10.15
N ASP A 99 -6.29 4.02 10.31
CA ASP A 99 -7.32 4.23 9.26
C ASP A 99 -7.08 3.37 8.00
N TYR A 100 -6.55 2.14 8.17
CA TYR A 100 -6.34 1.19 7.09
C TYR A 100 -7.64 0.47 6.72
N GLU A 101 -7.72 -0.02 5.49
CA GLU A 101 -8.74 -0.97 5.06
C GLU A 101 -8.14 -2.38 5.19
N VAL A 102 -8.64 -3.20 6.11
CA VAL A 102 -8.04 -4.48 6.46
C VAL A 102 -8.99 -5.62 6.16
N GLN A 103 -8.47 -6.69 5.57
CA GLN A 103 -9.14 -7.99 5.44
C GLN A 103 -8.26 -9.08 6.04
N THR A 104 -8.89 -10.15 6.53
CA THR A 104 -8.23 -11.32 7.10
C THR A 104 -8.56 -12.55 6.27
N VAL A 105 -7.63 -13.50 6.17
CA VAL A 105 -7.78 -14.79 5.49
C VAL A 105 -7.11 -15.89 6.29
N GLN A 106 -7.62 -17.12 6.19
CA GLN A 106 -7.20 -18.23 7.03
C GLN A 106 -6.61 -19.42 6.24
N SER A 107 -6.42 -19.28 4.92
CA SER A 107 -5.86 -20.33 4.08
C SER A 107 -5.05 -19.78 2.91
N ASN A 108 -4.18 -20.61 2.33
CA ASN A 108 -3.42 -20.27 1.12
C ASN A 108 -4.35 -19.90 -0.05
N PHE A 109 -5.44 -20.66 -0.23
CA PHE A 109 -6.39 -20.42 -1.31
C PHE A 109 -7.08 -19.07 -1.16
N GLU A 110 -7.58 -18.75 0.03
CA GLU A 110 -8.20 -17.45 0.30
C GLU A 110 -7.21 -16.31 0.13
N THR A 111 -5.96 -16.49 0.57
CA THR A 111 -4.92 -15.47 0.41
C THR A 111 -4.75 -15.09 -1.05
N GLY A 112 -4.64 -16.06 -1.95
CA GLY A 112 -4.50 -15.80 -3.37
C GLY A 112 -5.76 -15.16 -3.99
N ALA A 113 -6.93 -15.69 -3.68
CA ALA A 113 -8.21 -15.20 -4.21
C ALA A 113 -8.52 -13.76 -3.75
N ILE A 114 -8.31 -13.48 -2.47
CA ILE A 114 -8.53 -12.15 -1.91
C ILE A 114 -7.43 -11.17 -2.34
N ALA A 115 -6.18 -11.59 -2.45
CA ALA A 115 -5.11 -10.73 -2.97
C ALA A 115 -5.44 -10.18 -4.36
N GLN A 116 -5.97 -10.99 -5.26
CA GLN A 116 -6.39 -10.55 -6.60
C GLN A 116 -7.58 -9.57 -6.56
N LYS A 117 -8.59 -9.85 -5.73
CA LYS A 117 -9.83 -9.06 -5.67
C LYS A 117 -9.63 -7.75 -4.90
N PHE A 118 -8.99 -7.83 -3.76
CA PHE A 118 -8.78 -6.72 -2.82
C PHE A 118 -7.60 -5.84 -3.23
N ASN A 119 -6.63 -6.41 -3.96
CA ASN A 119 -5.40 -5.76 -4.40
C ASN A 119 -4.71 -4.99 -3.25
N PRO A 120 -4.29 -5.71 -2.18
CA PRO A 120 -3.70 -5.09 -1.00
C PRO A 120 -2.37 -4.42 -1.35
N HIS A 121 -2.01 -3.39 -0.60
CA HIS A 121 -0.68 -2.80 -0.68
C HIS A 121 0.32 -3.60 0.18
N ILE A 122 -0.19 -4.15 1.30
CA ILE A 122 0.56 -4.94 2.27
C ILE A 122 -0.13 -6.29 2.46
N LEU A 123 0.67 -7.34 2.50
CA LEU A 123 0.29 -8.67 2.99
C LEU A 123 1.12 -9.00 4.23
N LEU A 124 0.45 -9.12 5.37
CA LEU A 124 1.03 -9.64 6.61
C LEU A 124 0.79 -11.15 6.66
N ILE A 125 1.82 -11.95 6.83
CA ILE A 125 1.71 -13.42 6.92
C ILE A 125 2.29 -13.90 8.24
N ASN A 126 1.47 -14.56 9.05
CA ASN A 126 1.95 -15.25 10.25
C ASN A 126 2.69 -16.53 9.85
N LEU A 127 3.99 -16.59 10.15
CA LEU A 127 4.84 -17.75 9.83
C LEU A 127 4.55 -18.98 10.72
N LEU A 128 3.87 -18.78 11.85
CA LEU A 128 3.52 -19.83 12.80
C LEU A 128 2.13 -20.40 12.58
N ALA A 129 1.37 -19.85 11.63
CA ALA A 129 0.00 -20.29 11.32
C ALA A 129 0.04 -21.67 10.66
N GLU A 130 -0.46 -22.70 11.35
CA GLU A 130 -0.57 -24.05 10.81
C GLU A 130 -1.53 -24.06 9.60
N GLY A 131 -1.09 -24.62 8.46
CA GLY A 131 -1.88 -24.68 7.24
C GLY A 131 -1.73 -23.46 6.31
N ILE A 132 -0.92 -22.47 6.68
CA ILE A 132 -0.49 -21.38 5.80
C ILE A 132 0.98 -21.61 5.41
N ASP A 133 1.21 -21.91 4.13
CA ASP A 133 2.56 -21.95 3.57
C ASP A 133 2.98 -20.57 3.08
N ALA A 134 3.60 -19.81 3.99
CA ALA A 134 4.03 -18.44 3.72
C ALA A 134 5.03 -18.36 2.54
N MET A 135 5.85 -19.41 2.35
CA MET A 135 6.84 -19.46 1.27
C MET A 135 6.18 -19.68 -0.08
N ASP A 136 5.17 -20.55 -0.13
CA ASP A 136 4.42 -20.80 -1.34
C ASP A 136 3.56 -19.58 -1.74
N ILE A 137 2.89 -18.95 -0.77
CA ILE A 137 2.17 -17.69 -0.98
C ILE A 137 3.11 -16.62 -1.55
N CYS A 138 4.28 -16.42 -0.93
CA CYS A 138 5.26 -15.43 -1.38
C CYS A 138 5.69 -15.70 -2.82
N ARG A 139 6.04 -16.95 -3.14
CA ARG A 139 6.44 -17.37 -4.49
C ARG A 139 5.34 -17.09 -5.51
N ASN A 140 4.09 -17.46 -5.19
CA ASN A 140 2.95 -17.27 -6.09
C ASN A 140 2.67 -15.77 -6.34
N ILE A 141 2.72 -14.93 -5.29
CA ILE A 141 2.54 -13.48 -5.42
C ILE A 141 3.66 -12.87 -6.26
N ARG A 142 4.92 -13.25 -6.05
CA ARG A 142 6.06 -12.73 -6.83
C ARG A 142 6.04 -13.20 -8.30
N GLY A 143 5.46 -14.36 -8.56
CA GLY A 143 5.29 -14.89 -9.91
C GLY A 143 4.12 -14.31 -10.70
N HIS A 144 3.22 -13.55 -10.07
CA HIS A 144 2.03 -12.99 -10.71
C HIS A 144 2.22 -11.50 -11.05
N GLU A 145 2.13 -11.14 -12.33
CA GLU A 145 2.42 -9.77 -12.81
C GLU A 145 1.65 -8.68 -12.07
N ASP A 146 0.37 -8.91 -11.76
CA ASP A 146 -0.49 -7.90 -11.09
C ASP A 146 -0.25 -7.82 -9.58
N LEU A 147 0.35 -8.84 -8.95
CA LEU A 147 0.50 -8.93 -7.49
C LEU A 147 1.94 -8.68 -7.00
N GLN A 148 2.93 -8.71 -7.88
CA GLN A 148 4.34 -8.59 -7.51
C GLN A 148 4.70 -7.29 -6.78
N THR A 149 3.86 -6.27 -6.88
CA THR A 149 4.04 -4.98 -6.19
C THR A 149 3.57 -5.00 -4.73
N ILE A 150 2.82 -6.03 -4.31
CA ILE A 150 2.37 -6.20 -2.92
C ILE A 150 3.60 -6.34 -2.03
N LYS A 151 3.65 -5.56 -0.96
CA LYS A 151 4.69 -5.70 0.07
C LYS A 151 4.34 -6.82 1.01
N ILE A 152 5.22 -7.81 1.14
CA ILE A 152 5.01 -8.99 1.97
C ILE A 152 5.85 -8.87 3.24
N ILE A 153 5.20 -8.81 4.39
CA ILE A 153 5.83 -8.71 5.70
C ILE A 153 5.51 -9.98 6.50
N ALA A 154 6.54 -10.67 6.94
CA ALA A 154 6.39 -11.85 7.80
C ALA A 154 6.13 -11.43 9.25
N ILE A 155 5.22 -12.13 9.93
CA ILE A 155 5.02 -12.02 11.38
C ILE A 155 5.54 -13.30 12.03
N ALA A 156 6.41 -13.16 13.05
CA ALA A 156 6.95 -14.27 13.84
C ALA A 156 7.22 -13.78 15.27
N ASN A 157 7.30 -14.70 16.23
CA ASN A 157 7.65 -14.33 17.62
C ASN A 157 9.15 -14.11 17.80
N GLN A 158 9.96 -14.87 17.06
CA GLN A 158 11.42 -14.78 17.11
C GLN A 158 11.99 -15.19 15.74
N LEU A 159 13.03 -14.52 15.31
CA LEU A 159 13.80 -14.87 14.13
C LEU A 159 15.29 -14.67 14.41
N SER A 160 16.09 -15.67 14.11
CA SER A 160 17.54 -15.51 14.08
C SER A 160 17.97 -14.63 12.90
N LYS A 161 19.19 -14.11 12.94
CA LYS A 161 19.74 -13.32 11.82
C LYS A 161 19.81 -14.10 10.51
N SER A 162 20.04 -15.42 10.59
CA SER A 162 20.06 -16.28 9.40
C SER A 162 18.66 -16.49 8.81
N GLU A 163 17.66 -16.70 9.66
CA GLU A 163 16.27 -16.89 9.22
C GLU A 163 15.70 -15.60 8.60
N SER A 164 15.93 -14.45 9.23
CA SER A 164 15.49 -13.17 8.68
C SER A 164 16.15 -12.85 7.33
N ALA A 165 17.45 -13.13 7.18
CA ALA A 165 18.13 -12.98 5.90
C ALA A 165 17.57 -13.94 4.83
N ALA A 166 17.26 -15.17 5.20
CA ALA A 166 16.66 -16.16 4.29
C ALA A 166 15.25 -15.74 3.84
N LEU A 167 14.42 -15.14 4.72
CA LEU A 167 13.11 -14.58 4.36
C LEU A 167 13.22 -13.50 3.28
N LEU A 168 14.10 -12.52 3.48
CA LEU A 168 14.33 -11.46 2.52
C LEU A 168 14.81 -11.99 1.16
N GLN A 169 15.71 -12.98 1.15
CA GLN A 169 16.16 -13.62 -0.08
C GLN A 169 15.05 -14.39 -0.82
N LYS A 170 14.04 -14.86 -0.11
CA LYS A 170 12.89 -15.57 -0.67
C LYS A 170 11.79 -14.65 -1.21
N GLY A 171 11.95 -13.32 -1.07
CA GLY A 171 11.05 -12.35 -1.65
C GLY A 171 10.12 -11.63 -0.66
N PHE A 172 10.30 -11.85 0.65
CA PHE A 172 9.68 -10.99 1.65
C PHE A 172 10.34 -9.61 1.65
N ASP A 173 9.57 -8.56 1.89
CA ASP A 173 10.10 -7.20 1.97
C ASP A 173 10.60 -6.84 3.37
N ASP A 174 9.98 -7.40 4.42
CA ASP A 174 10.35 -7.17 5.82
C ASP A 174 9.79 -8.26 6.74
N TYR A 175 10.08 -8.14 8.04
CA TYR A 175 9.56 -9.04 9.08
C TYR A 175 9.31 -8.29 10.39
N ILE A 176 8.40 -8.84 11.22
CA ILE A 176 8.01 -8.36 12.54
C ILE A 176 8.27 -9.50 13.52
N THR A 177 9.00 -9.22 14.61
CA THR A 177 9.36 -10.22 15.64
C THR A 177 8.66 -10.00 16.98
N ASP A 178 7.90 -8.91 17.09
CA ASP A 178 7.03 -8.64 18.24
C ASP A 178 5.63 -8.28 17.73
N PRO A 179 4.76 -9.29 17.52
CA PRO A 179 3.39 -9.05 17.05
C PRO A 179 2.49 -8.34 18.07
N ALA A 180 2.91 -8.21 19.32
CA ALA A 180 2.19 -7.47 20.35
C ALA A 180 2.48 -5.94 20.28
N ASP A 181 3.60 -5.54 19.70
CA ASP A 181 3.92 -4.12 19.51
C ASP A 181 3.26 -3.55 18.25
N ILE A 182 2.04 -3.07 18.42
CA ILE A 182 1.25 -2.45 17.36
C ILE A 182 1.96 -1.23 16.75
N THR A 183 2.72 -0.48 17.54
CA THR A 183 3.45 0.69 17.06
C THR A 183 4.55 0.27 16.09
N GLN A 184 5.24 -0.82 16.39
CA GLN A 184 6.23 -1.41 15.50
C GLN A 184 5.59 -1.92 14.20
N ILE A 185 4.43 -2.58 14.29
CA ILE A 185 3.69 -3.07 13.12
C ILE A 185 3.33 -1.90 12.19
N ILE A 186 2.70 -0.85 12.73
CA ILE A 186 2.32 0.34 11.94
C ILE A 186 3.55 0.97 11.30
N LYS A 187 4.64 1.15 12.07
CA LYS A 187 5.89 1.71 11.56
C LYS A 187 6.47 0.90 10.40
N LYS A 188 6.48 -0.44 10.51
CA LYS A 188 6.96 -1.35 9.45
C LYS A 188 6.09 -1.27 8.19
N ILE A 189 4.78 -1.17 8.35
CA ILE A 189 3.84 -0.97 7.24
C ILE A 189 4.12 0.36 6.55
N GLU A 190 4.30 1.45 7.31
CA GLU A 190 4.61 2.77 6.77
C GLU A 190 5.97 2.80 6.06
N GLU A 191 7.01 2.18 6.63
CA GLU A 191 8.34 2.07 6.01
C GLU A 191 8.28 1.27 4.70
N ALA A 192 7.58 0.15 4.67
CA ALA A 192 7.42 -0.67 3.46
C ALA A 192 6.63 0.07 2.36
N THR A 193 5.71 0.95 2.73
CA THR A 193 4.89 1.74 1.80
C THR A 193 5.51 3.10 1.45
N ALA A 194 6.47 3.60 2.21
CA ALA A 194 7.14 4.88 1.94
C ALA A 194 7.83 4.95 0.57
N ILE A 195 8.10 3.81 -0.05
CA ILE A 195 8.69 3.70 -1.39
C ILE A 195 7.59 3.66 -2.48
N ILE A 196 6.36 3.30 -2.12
CA ILE A 196 5.22 3.17 -3.05
C ILE A 196 4.44 4.49 -3.15
N TYR A 197 4.53 5.33 -2.11
CA TYR A 197 3.84 6.62 -2.03
C TYR A 197 4.79 7.81 -2.14
#